data_d19344066453063c8ad8fadb46e3f60f
#
_entry.id   d19344066453063c8ad8fadb46e3f60f
#
_cell.length_a   1.000
_cell.length_b   1.000
_cell.length_c   1.000
_cell.angle_alpha   90.00
_cell.angle_beta   90.00
_cell.angle_gamma   90.00
#
_symmetry.space_group_name_H-M   'P 1'
#
loop_
_entity.id
_entity.type
_entity.pdbx_description
1 polymer ?
#
loop_
_entity_poly.entity_id
_entity_poly.type
_entity_poly.pdbx_seq_one_letter_code
_entity_poly.pdbx_strand_id
1 'polypeptide(L)'
;MNAPARPEHLRSAPDPAGLLADASTRWDSDILRQLTQYIEIPAKSPAFDAQWAAHGHLETVVRDAARWIEAQRVPGLRLEIVRLEGRTPVLFFEIDSTRPAPAGAAAEPTVLMYGHLDKQPEFSGWRAGLGPWTPKVEDGKLYGRGGADDGYAVYAAVAAVQALKAQGVAHPRVVGLIETCEESGSTDLLPYVDALRARLGRVELVVCLDSGAGNYDQLWLTTSLRGMASGVLRVQVLTEGVHSGDASGVVPSSFRILRQLLDRLEDSATGRLLPASFHCEVPAARLAQVRETPAILGDEVTRRFPWAHADCGGASSSVLPMCGDPVEALLARTWRPTLSVIGAEGLPALADAGNVLRPYTAFKLSLRLPPLVDAARAVQDLKALLEDNAPYQAKVTFEQGSGATGWNAPDTAPWFEQALQAASRAQFGAACATIGQGGTIPLMNLLSQGFPKAQMMVCGVLGPRSNAHGPNEFLHLDYARRLTACVAQIVAALPVAQ
;
A
#
# COMPACT_ATOMS: atom_id res chain seq x y z
N MET A 1 -18.39 -41.57 -11.05
CA MET A 1 -18.38 -40.24 -11.69
C MET A 1 -17.03 -40.07 -12.36
N ASN A 2 -16.99 -40.07 -13.71
CA ASN A 2 -15.74 -39.95 -14.46
C ASN A 2 -15.15 -38.57 -14.28
N ALA A 3 -13.88 -38.48 -13.86
CA ALA A 3 -13.13 -37.25 -13.88
C ALA A 3 -13.13 -36.68 -15.31
N PRO A 4 -13.28 -35.37 -15.51
CA PRO A 4 -13.22 -34.79 -16.85
C PRO A 4 -11.85 -35.05 -17.44
N ALA A 5 -11.81 -35.52 -18.70
CA ALA A 5 -10.60 -35.81 -19.45
C ALA A 5 -9.71 -34.55 -19.47
N ARG A 6 -8.44 -34.70 -19.04
CA ARG A 6 -7.43 -33.63 -19.16
C ARG A 6 -7.19 -33.35 -20.64
N PRO A 7 -7.10 -32.06 -21.04
CA PRO A 7 -6.71 -31.73 -22.41
C PRO A 7 -5.30 -32.25 -22.69
N GLU A 8 -5.14 -33.01 -23.75
CA GLU A 8 -3.91 -33.78 -24.10
C GLU A 8 -2.68 -32.93 -24.46
N HIS A 9 -2.81 -31.59 -24.62
CA HIS A 9 -1.69 -30.72 -25.01
C HIS A 9 -1.78 -29.35 -24.34
N LEU A 10 -1.40 -29.26 -23.05
CA LEU A 10 -1.18 -27.96 -22.42
C LEU A 10 0.08 -27.30 -22.94
N ARG A 11 0.02 -26.01 -23.31
CA ARG A 11 1.19 -25.25 -23.73
C ARG A 11 2.11 -24.99 -22.53
N SER A 12 3.42 -25.00 -22.77
CA SER A 12 4.44 -24.75 -21.76
C SER A 12 4.63 -23.24 -21.47
N ALA A 13 4.27 -22.36 -22.42
CA ALA A 13 4.39 -20.93 -22.29
C ALA A 13 3.18 -20.21 -22.94
N PRO A 14 2.71 -19.10 -22.37
CA PRO A 14 1.63 -18.30 -22.93
C PRO A 14 2.12 -17.47 -24.13
N ASP A 15 1.18 -17.13 -25.01
CA ASP A 15 1.34 -16.04 -25.98
C ASP A 15 1.08 -14.69 -25.28
N PRO A 16 2.08 -13.83 -25.14
CA PRO A 16 1.92 -12.55 -24.42
C PRO A 16 0.89 -11.61 -25.05
N ALA A 17 0.81 -11.56 -26.39
CA ALA A 17 -0.18 -10.71 -27.07
C ALA A 17 -1.61 -11.22 -26.84
N GLY A 18 -1.79 -12.54 -26.88
CA GLY A 18 -3.06 -13.17 -26.55
C GLY A 18 -3.48 -12.97 -25.08
N LEU A 19 -2.52 -12.95 -24.13
CA LEU A 19 -2.81 -12.62 -22.73
C LEU A 19 -3.34 -11.19 -22.59
N LEU A 20 -2.73 -10.19 -23.24
CA LEU A 20 -3.20 -8.82 -23.19
C LEU A 20 -4.57 -8.66 -23.85
N ALA A 21 -4.80 -9.33 -24.97
CA ALA A 21 -6.09 -9.29 -25.67
C ALA A 21 -7.21 -9.89 -24.79
N ASP A 22 -6.99 -11.03 -24.16
CA ASP A 22 -7.95 -11.67 -23.25
C ASP A 22 -8.19 -10.79 -22.00
N ALA A 23 -7.12 -10.29 -21.36
CA ALA A 23 -7.23 -9.37 -20.23
C ALA A 23 -8.03 -8.12 -20.61
N SER A 24 -7.72 -7.47 -21.73
CA SER A 24 -8.43 -6.28 -22.21
C SER A 24 -9.92 -6.57 -22.43
N THR A 25 -10.24 -7.68 -23.07
CA THR A 25 -11.63 -8.10 -23.31
C THR A 25 -12.39 -8.25 -21.99
N ARG A 26 -11.82 -8.91 -20.98
CA ARG A 26 -12.45 -9.11 -19.66
C ARG A 26 -12.61 -7.80 -18.91
N TRP A 27 -11.60 -6.94 -18.95
CA TRP A 27 -11.67 -5.62 -18.35
C TRP A 27 -12.80 -4.78 -18.95
N ASP A 28 -12.92 -4.75 -20.27
CA ASP A 28 -13.89 -3.91 -20.96
C ASP A 28 -15.32 -4.45 -20.87
N SER A 29 -15.49 -5.77 -20.96
CA SER A 29 -16.82 -6.39 -20.99
C SER A 29 -17.43 -6.60 -19.60
N ASP A 30 -16.63 -6.75 -18.54
CA ASP A 30 -17.10 -7.19 -17.24
C ASP A 30 -16.47 -6.47 -16.05
N ILE A 31 -15.11 -6.49 -15.92
CA ILE A 31 -14.42 -6.01 -14.72
C ILE A 31 -14.69 -4.53 -14.48
N LEU A 32 -14.63 -3.68 -15.50
CA LEU A 32 -14.88 -2.25 -15.36
C LEU A 32 -16.26 -1.95 -14.78
N ARG A 33 -17.29 -2.68 -15.21
CA ARG A 33 -18.63 -2.55 -14.66
C ARG A 33 -18.69 -2.98 -13.20
N GLN A 34 -18.08 -4.12 -12.86
CA GLN A 34 -18.07 -4.64 -11.50
C GLN A 34 -17.33 -3.70 -10.55
N LEU A 35 -16.18 -3.17 -11.00
CA LEU A 35 -15.39 -2.24 -10.22
C LEU A 35 -16.10 -0.88 -10.04
N THR A 36 -16.86 -0.44 -11.05
CA THR A 36 -17.75 0.72 -10.94
C THR A 36 -18.76 0.53 -9.82
N GLN A 37 -19.45 -0.60 -9.77
CA GLN A 37 -20.40 -0.94 -8.70
C GLN A 37 -19.73 -1.03 -7.32
N TYR A 38 -18.54 -1.61 -7.26
CA TYR A 38 -17.76 -1.67 -6.02
C TYR A 38 -17.44 -0.27 -5.48
N ILE A 39 -17.04 0.68 -6.34
CA ILE A 39 -16.71 2.06 -5.92
C ILE A 39 -17.91 2.74 -5.25
N GLU A 40 -19.14 2.50 -5.71
CA GLU A 40 -20.37 3.09 -5.16
C GLU A 40 -20.64 2.70 -3.69
N ILE A 41 -20.07 1.60 -3.22
CA ILE A 41 -20.27 1.10 -1.85
C ILE A 41 -19.24 1.76 -0.90
N PRO A 42 -19.66 2.50 0.14
CA PRO A 42 -18.76 3.18 1.07
C PRO A 42 -18.20 2.21 2.12
N ALA A 43 -17.51 1.15 1.67
CA ALA A 43 -16.95 0.10 2.50
C ALA A 43 -15.68 0.57 3.22
N LYS A 44 -15.82 1.57 4.10
CA LYS A 44 -14.71 2.11 4.88
C LYS A 44 -14.15 1.08 5.85
N SER A 45 -12.84 1.10 6.00
CA SER A 45 -12.11 0.27 6.95
C SER A 45 -12.56 0.54 8.41
N PRO A 46 -12.46 -0.44 9.31
CA PRO A 46 -12.92 -0.30 10.71
C PRO A 46 -12.36 0.91 11.46
N ALA A 47 -11.12 1.33 11.18
CA ALA A 47 -10.55 2.53 11.79
C ALA A 47 -11.30 3.82 11.45
N PHE A 48 -12.06 3.83 10.36
CA PHE A 48 -12.81 4.98 9.84
C PHE A 48 -14.34 4.80 9.92
N ASP A 49 -14.79 3.62 10.35
CA ASP A 49 -16.20 3.30 10.56
C ASP A 49 -16.36 2.38 11.78
N ALA A 50 -16.52 2.97 12.95
CA ALA A 50 -16.71 2.22 14.20
C ALA A 50 -17.98 1.32 14.18
N GLN A 51 -18.91 1.58 13.28
CA GLN A 51 -20.15 0.81 13.11
C GLN A 51 -20.12 -0.09 11.86
N TRP A 52 -18.94 -0.40 11.32
CA TRP A 52 -18.75 -1.17 10.09
C TRP A 52 -19.60 -2.46 10.04
N ALA A 53 -19.68 -3.17 11.15
CA ALA A 53 -20.46 -4.42 11.24
C ALA A 53 -22.00 -4.16 11.09
N ALA A 54 -22.50 -3.05 11.67
CA ALA A 54 -23.92 -2.67 11.58
C ALA A 54 -24.26 -2.11 10.18
N HIS A 55 -23.36 -1.33 9.58
CA HIS A 55 -23.53 -0.81 8.23
C HIS A 55 -23.47 -1.91 7.17
N GLY A 56 -22.70 -2.97 7.38
CA GLY A 56 -22.64 -4.15 6.50
C GLY A 56 -21.99 -3.90 5.14
N HIS A 57 -21.30 -2.77 4.94
CA HIS A 57 -20.69 -2.43 3.65
C HIS A 57 -19.52 -3.37 3.30
N LEU A 58 -18.69 -3.76 4.29
CA LEU A 58 -17.60 -4.72 4.10
C LEU A 58 -18.14 -6.09 3.70
N GLU A 59 -19.21 -6.55 4.33
CA GLU A 59 -19.89 -7.78 3.97
C GLU A 59 -20.47 -7.72 2.55
N THR A 60 -21.00 -6.56 2.15
CA THR A 60 -21.56 -6.35 0.81
C THR A 60 -20.51 -6.49 -0.26
N VAL A 61 -19.36 -5.78 -0.14
CA VAL A 61 -18.30 -5.83 -1.16
C VAL A 61 -17.69 -7.22 -1.29
N VAL A 62 -17.52 -7.94 -0.17
CA VAL A 62 -17.03 -9.33 -0.19
C VAL A 62 -18.00 -10.27 -0.89
N ARG A 63 -19.31 -10.15 -0.60
CA ARG A 63 -20.35 -10.96 -1.27
C ARG A 63 -20.45 -10.64 -2.77
N ASP A 64 -20.31 -9.38 -3.14
CA ASP A 64 -20.36 -8.97 -4.54
C ASP A 64 -19.15 -9.52 -5.32
N ALA A 65 -17.95 -9.43 -4.75
CA ALA A 65 -16.75 -10.05 -5.31
C ALA A 65 -16.90 -11.59 -5.40
N ALA A 66 -17.40 -12.23 -4.35
CA ALA A 66 -17.66 -13.67 -4.35
C ALA A 66 -18.63 -14.09 -5.48
N ARG A 67 -19.75 -13.40 -5.62
CA ARG A 67 -20.73 -13.66 -6.70
C ARG A 67 -20.14 -13.47 -8.08
N TRP A 68 -19.30 -12.43 -8.25
CA TRP A 68 -18.61 -12.21 -9.51
C TRP A 68 -17.65 -13.37 -9.83
N ILE A 69 -16.85 -13.82 -8.85
CA ILE A 69 -15.91 -14.94 -9.03
C ILE A 69 -16.66 -16.22 -9.38
N GLU A 70 -17.75 -16.54 -8.69
CA GLU A 70 -18.60 -17.72 -8.97
C GLU A 70 -19.16 -17.67 -10.39
N ALA A 71 -19.62 -16.50 -10.83
CA ALA A 71 -20.15 -16.30 -12.18
C ALA A 71 -19.12 -16.53 -13.28
N GLN A 72 -17.82 -16.42 -12.98
CA GLN A 72 -16.73 -16.69 -13.91
C GLN A 72 -16.60 -18.19 -14.25
N ARG A 73 -17.17 -19.08 -13.45
CA ARG A 73 -17.16 -20.55 -13.65
C ARG A 73 -15.78 -21.12 -13.96
N VAL A 74 -14.76 -20.63 -13.26
CA VAL A 74 -13.38 -21.10 -13.45
C VAL A 74 -13.29 -22.59 -13.04
N PRO A 75 -12.88 -23.50 -13.92
CA PRO A 75 -12.76 -24.91 -13.56
C PRO A 75 -11.77 -25.12 -12.41
N GLY A 76 -12.16 -25.93 -11.41
CA GLY A 76 -11.34 -26.22 -10.22
C GLY A 76 -11.29 -25.08 -9.20
N LEU A 77 -12.13 -24.06 -9.35
CA LEU A 77 -12.26 -22.97 -8.35
C LEU A 77 -13.17 -23.42 -7.21
N ARG A 78 -12.74 -23.16 -6.00
CA ARG A 78 -13.50 -23.21 -4.74
C ARG A 78 -13.40 -21.85 -4.04
N LEU A 79 -14.47 -21.41 -3.44
CA LEU A 79 -14.60 -20.07 -2.87
C LEU A 79 -15.33 -20.13 -1.53
N GLU A 80 -14.91 -19.33 -0.59
CA GLU A 80 -15.50 -19.22 0.74
C GLU A 80 -15.32 -17.80 1.29
N ILE A 81 -16.34 -17.27 1.95
CA ILE A 81 -16.21 -16.08 2.80
C ILE A 81 -15.96 -16.56 4.23
N VAL A 82 -14.72 -16.45 4.64
CA VAL A 82 -14.27 -16.88 5.98
C VAL A 82 -14.55 -15.78 6.99
N ARG A 83 -15.09 -16.17 8.17
CA ARG A 83 -15.39 -15.23 9.25
C ARG A 83 -14.86 -15.79 10.56
N LEU A 84 -14.03 -15.01 11.21
CA LEU A 84 -13.62 -15.21 12.59
C LEU A 84 -14.41 -14.26 13.49
N GLU A 85 -14.78 -14.71 14.68
CA GLU A 85 -15.60 -13.93 15.61
C GLU A 85 -14.97 -12.58 15.94
N GLY A 86 -15.75 -11.51 15.86
CA GLY A 86 -15.31 -10.14 16.14
C GLY A 86 -14.39 -9.52 15.10
N ARG A 87 -14.18 -10.17 13.91
CA ARG A 87 -13.28 -9.71 12.84
C ARG A 87 -14.04 -9.42 11.56
N THR A 88 -13.40 -8.64 10.72
CA THR A 88 -13.89 -8.33 9.37
C THR A 88 -13.87 -9.57 8.47
N PRO A 89 -14.77 -9.71 7.47
CA PRO A 89 -14.80 -10.89 6.61
C PRO A 89 -13.60 -10.94 5.65
N VAL A 90 -13.16 -12.15 5.33
CA VAL A 90 -12.12 -12.42 4.33
C VAL A 90 -12.69 -13.28 3.21
N LEU A 91 -12.45 -12.91 1.97
CA LEU A 91 -12.75 -13.74 0.82
C LEU A 91 -11.55 -14.63 0.50
N PHE A 92 -11.77 -15.93 0.56
CA PHE A 92 -10.76 -16.95 0.29
C PHE A 92 -11.18 -17.82 -0.89
N PHE A 93 -10.31 -17.97 -1.88
CA PHE A 93 -10.55 -18.86 -3.00
C PHE A 93 -9.32 -19.71 -3.33
N GLU A 94 -9.57 -20.86 -3.92
CA GLU A 94 -8.56 -21.80 -4.37
C GLU A 94 -8.87 -22.19 -5.81
N ILE A 95 -7.85 -22.23 -6.66
CA ILE A 95 -7.95 -22.73 -8.03
C ILE A 95 -6.93 -23.85 -8.19
N ASP A 96 -7.41 -25.04 -8.53
CA ASP A 96 -6.56 -26.22 -8.70
C ASP A 96 -5.53 -26.02 -9.82
N SER A 97 -4.33 -26.56 -9.60
CA SER A 97 -3.28 -26.62 -10.62
C SER A 97 -3.76 -27.39 -11.85
N THR A 98 -3.30 -26.94 -13.00
CA THR A 98 -3.43 -27.71 -14.24
C THR A 98 -2.14 -28.44 -14.63
N ARG A 99 -1.07 -28.28 -13.81
CA ARG A 99 0.21 -28.98 -14.00
C ARG A 99 0.13 -30.42 -13.54
N PRO A 100 1.02 -31.32 -14.07
CA PRO A 100 1.18 -32.63 -13.50
C PRO A 100 1.53 -32.57 -12.02
N ALA A 101 1.00 -33.50 -11.23
CA ALA A 101 1.37 -33.61 -9.82
C ALA A 101 2.90 -33.83 -9.70
N PRO A 102 3.55 -33.17 -8.70
CA PRO A 102 4.99 -33.42 -8.46
C PRO A 102 5.26 -34.88 -8.19
N ALA A 103 6.44 -35.36 -8.59
CA ALA A 103 6.85 -36.72 -8.26
C ALA A 103 7.03 -36.85 -6.72
N GLY A 104 6.53 -37.93 -6.15
CA GLY A 104 6.61 -38.19 -4.70
C GLY A 104 5.59 -37.42 -3.86
N ALA A 105 5.82 -37.37 -2.53
CA ALA A 105 4.93 -36.72 -1.55
C ALA A 105 5.17 -35.21 -1.37
N ALA A 106 5.85 -34.55 -2.31
CA ALA A 106 6.13 -33.13 -2.22
C ALA A 106 4.83 -32.32 -2.36
N ALA A 107 4.63 -31.34 -1.46
CA ALA A 107 3.50 -30.42 -1.58
C ALA A 107 3.60 -29.58 -2.85
N GLU A 108 2.48 -29.39 -3.53
CA GLU A 108 2.40 -28.62 -4.77
C GLU A 108 2.74 -27.13 -4.52
N PRO A 109 3.55 -26.50 -5.40
CA PRO A 109 3.82 -25.07 -5.33
C PRO A 109 2.53 -24.27 -5.47
N THR A 110 2.35 -23.28 -4.62
CA THR A 110 1.18 -22.41 -4.59
C THR A 110 1.57 -20.97 -4.88
N VAL A 111 0.76 -20.29 -5.67
CA VAL A 111 0.78 -18.82 -5.80
C VAL A 111 -0.30 -18.25 -4.88
N LEU A 112 0.11 -17.35 -3.98
CA LEU A 112 -0.82 -16.59 -3.14
C LEU A 112 -1.09 -15.24 -3.81
N MET A 113 -2.34 -14.99 -4.17
CA MET A 113 -2.85 -13.70 -4.64
C MET A 113 -3.45 -12.95 -3.46
N TYR A 114 -2.93 -11.76 -3.17
CA TYR A 114 -3.42 -10.91 -2.11
C TYR A 114 -4.05 -9.63 -2.66
N GLY A 115 -5.03 -9.11 -1.96
CA GLY A 115 -5.66 -7.81 -2.14
C GLY A 115 -6.60 -7.49 -0.99
N HIS A 116 -7.21 -6.29 -1.02
CA HIS A 116 -8.20 -5.89 -0.03
C HIS A 116 -9.43 -5.20 -0.66
N LEU A 117 -10.53 -5.11 0.11
CA LEU A 117 -11.79 -4.53 -0.35
C LEU A 117 -12.33 -3.45 0.60
N ASP A 118 -11.66 -3.17 1.70
CA ASP A 118 -11.95 -2.00 2.53
C ASP A 118 -11.29 -0.75 1.93
N LYS A 119 -11.71 0.42 2.39
CA LYS A 119 -11.37 1.70 1.77
C LYS A 119 -11.02 2.77 2.79
N GLN A 120 -10.19 3.72 2.37
CA GLN A 120 -9.98 5.00 3.04
C GLN A 120 -11.26 5.85 3.06
N PRO A 121 -11.38 6.83 3.97
CA PRO A 121 -12.52 7.74 4.03
C PRO A 121 -12.60 8.69 2.83
N GLU A 122 -13.67 9.44 2.80
CA GLU A 122 -14.11 10.30 1.70
C GLU A 122 -13.09 11.38 1.30
N PHE A 123 -12.53 12.07 2.27
CA PHE A 123 -11.77 13.32 2.13
C PHE A 123 -12.48 14.41 1.32
N SER A 124 -12.05 15.65 1.51
CA SER A 124 -12.54 16.81 0.75
C SER A 124 -11.63 17.15 -0.43
N GLY A 125 -12.08 18.00 -1.36
CA GLY A 125 -11.26 18.50 -2.45
C GLY A 125 -11.43 17.71 -3.77
N TRP A 126 -12.46 16.88 -3.91
CA TRP A 126 -12.79 16.24 -5.17
C TRP A 126 -13.17 17.29 -6.23
N ARG A 127 -12.66 17.10 -7.45
CA ARG A 127 -12.99 17.94 -8.61
C ARG A 127 -14.49 17.88 -8.90
N ALA A 128 -15.05 18.97 -9.38
CA ALA A 128 -16.47 19.03 -9.77
C ALA A 128 -16.85 17.86 -10.70
N GLY A 129 -17.91 17.15 -10.35
CA GLY A 129 -18.39 15.96 -11.05
C GLY A 129 -17.66 14.66 -10.72
N LEU A 130 -16.69 14.68 -9.78
CA LEU A 130 -16.09 13.51 -9.18
C LEU A 130 -16.45 13.42 -7.69
N GLY A 131 -16.38 12.22 -7.14
CA GLY A 131 -16.60 11.98 -5.72
C GLY A 131 -16.09 10.59 -5.32
N PRO A 132 -15.91 10.35 -4.00
CA PRO A 132 -15.37 9.07 -3.54
C PRO A 132 -16.23 7.88 -3.95
N TRP A 133 -17.55 8.04 -3.87
CA TRP A 133 -18.54 7.00 -4.18
C TRP A 133 -19.29 7.28 -5.49
N THR A 134 -18.73 8.14 -6.35
CA THR A 134 -19.29 8.51 -7.64
C THR A 134 -18.32 8.12 -8.74
N PRO A 135 -18.32 6.85 -9.16
CA PRO A 135 -17.40 6.35 -10.16
C PRO A 135 -17.57 7.05 -11.49
N LYS A 136 -16.47 7.42 -12.13
CA LYS A 136 -16.50 8.05 -13.44
C LYS A 136 -15.32 7.58 -14.29
N VAL A 137 -15.63 7.15 -15.51
CA VAL A 137 -14.59 6.90 -16.53
C VAL A 137 -14.36 8.17 -17.34
N GLU A 138 -13.12 8.65 -17.36
CA GLU A 138 -12.70 9.82 -18.11
C GLU A 138 -11.23 9.66 -18.55
N ASP A 139 -10.92 9.87 -19.81
CA ASP A 139 -9.57 9.82 -20.38
C ASP A 139 -8.77 8.53 -20.04
N GLY A 140 -9.42 7.36 -20.17
CA GLY A 140 -8.80 6.07 -19.89
C GLY A 140 -8.55 5.78 -18.40
N LYS A 141 -9.19 6.54 -17.51
CA LYS A 141 -9.08 6.42 -16.05
C LYS A 141 -10.46 6.18 -15.45
N LEU A 142 -10.52 5.31 -14.46
CA LEU A 142 -11.69 5.14 -13.60
C LEU A 142 -11.44 5.90 -12.30
N TYR A 143 -12.17 6.98 -12.09
CA TYR A 143 -12.13 7.77 -10.87
C TYR A 143 -13.08 7.21 -9.81
N GLY A 144 -12.65 7.26 -8.55
CA GLY A 144 -13.42 6.87 -7.37
C GLY A 144 -12.54 6.22 -6.31
N ARG A 145 -12.98 6.27 -5.06
CA ARG A 145 -12.24 5.71 -3.91
C ARG A 145 -12.23 4.18 -3.92
N GLY A 146 -11.04 3.59 -3.72
CA GLY A 146 -10.86 2.15 -3.60
C GLY A 146 -10.79 1.42 -4.94
N GLY A 147 -10.94 2.12 -6.08
CA GLY A 147 -10.84 1.50 -7.40
C GLY A 147 -9.41 1.09 -7.74
N ALA A 148 -8.43 1.92 -7.38
CA ALA A 148 -7.01 1.68 -7.56
C ALA A 148 -6.35 1.11 -6.30
N ASP A 149 -6.92 1.37 -5.14
CA ASP A 149 -6.44 0.99 -3.82
C ASP A 149 -7.55 0.26 -3.02
N ASP A 150 -7.70 -1.05 -3.10
CA ASP A 150 -7.07 -2.07 -3.97
C ASP A 150 -8.14 -2.95 -4.66
N GLY A 151 -9.39 -2.44 -4.78
CA GLY A 151 -10.55 -3.21 -5.24
C GLY A 151 -10.37 -3.92 -6.58
N TYR A 152 -9.45 -3.46 -7.45
CA TYR A 152 -9.19 -4.08 -8.74
C TYR A 152 -8.45 -5.41 -8.61
N ALA A 153 -7.66 -5.62 -7.54
CA ALA A 153 -6.74 -6.74 -7.40
C ALA A 153 -7.43 -8.10 -7.48
N VAL A 154 -8.55 -8.28 -6.80
CA VAL A 154 -9.30 -9.54 -6.80
C VAL A 154 -9.75 -9.91 -8.21
N TYR A 155 -10.21 -8.95 -8.99
CA TYR A 155 -10.65 -9.19 -10.38
C TYR A 155 -9.47 -9.47 -11.31
N ALA A 156 -8.38 -8.72 -11.19
CA ALA A 156 -7.15 -8.93 -11.95
C ALA A 156 -6.53 -10.31 -11.67
N ALA A 157 -6.52 -10.75 -10.40
CA ALA A 157 -6.02 -12.06 -9.99
C ALA A 157 -6.77 -13.22 -10.68
N VAL A 158 -8.10 -13.17 -10.66
CA VAL A 158 -8.94 -14.21 -11.31
C VAL A 158 -8.81 -14.14 -12.83
N ALA A 159 -8.84 -12.94 -13.42
CA ALA A 159 -8.70 -12.74 -14.86
C ALA A 159 -7.34 -13.26 -15.39
N ALA A 160 -6.26 -13.08 -14.62
CA ALA A 160 -4.94 -13.59 -14.99
C ALA A 160 -4.94 -15.12 -15.13
N VAL A 161 -5.59 -15.85 -14.20
CA VAL A 161 -5.72 -17.31 -14.30
C VAL A 161 -6.63 -17.74 -15.45
N GLN A 162 -7.73 -17.00 -15.66
CA GLN A 162 -8.64 -17.26 -16.79
C GLN A 162 -7.93 -17.09 -18.15
N ALA A 163 -7.07 -16.08 -18.29
CA ALA A 163 -6.30 -15.85 -19.51
C ALA A 163 -5.36 -17.03 -19.81
N LEU A 164 -4.72 -17.60 -18.79
CA LEU A 164 -3.90 -18.80 -18.94
C LEU A 164 -4.73 -20.01 -19.36
N LYS A 165 -5.88 -20.24 -18.73
CA LYS A 165 -6.79 -21.33 -19.07
C LYS A 165 -7.35 -21.18 -20.50
N ALA A 166 -7.69 -19.97 -20.92
CA ALA A 166 -8.18 -19.70 -22.28
C ALA A 166 -7.15 -20.05 -23.35
N GLN A 167 -5.85 -19.91 -23.05
CA GLN A 167 -4.77 -20.31 -23.94
C GLN A 167 -4.35 -21.78 -23.80
N GLY A 168 -4.95 -22.53 -22.89
CA GLY A 168 -4.52 -23.91 -22.57
C GLY A 168 -3.12 -23.95 -21.98
N VAL A 169 -2.72 -22.95 -21.20
CA VAL A 169 -1.41 -22.89 -20.54
C VAL A 169 -1.49 -23.51 -19.15
N ALA A 170 -0.52 -24.37 -18.85
CA ALA A 170 -0.41 -24.99 -17.53
C ALA A 170 -0.05 -23.96 -16.45
N HIS A 171 -0.81 -23.92 -15.36
CA HIS A 171 -0.56 -23.01 -14.23
C HIS A 171 -0.46 -23.77 -12.91
N PRO A 172 0.27 -23.25 -11.91
CA PRO A 172 0.32 -23.83 -10.56
C PRO A 172 -1.03 -23.68 -9.84
N ARG A 173 -1.13 -24.27 -8.67
CA ARG A 173 -2.22 -23.98 -7.74
C ARG A 173 -2.19 -22.49 -7.37
N VAL A 174 -3.37 -21.85 -7.36
CA VAL A 174 -3.53 -20.45 -6.97
C VAL A 174 -4.47 -20.35 -5.78
N VAL A 175 -4.12 -19.52 -4.81
CA VAL A 175 -4.94 -19.21 -3.64
C VAL A 175 -5.12 -17.71 -3.57
N GLY A 176 -6.34 -17.26 -3.37
CA GLY A 176 -6.64 -15.83 -3.13
C GLY A 176 -6.99 -15.60 -1.67
N LEU A 177 -6.40 -14.56 -1.09
CA LEU A 177 -6.68 -14.08 0.26
C LEU A 177 -6.97 -12.59 0.16
N ILE A 178 -8.25 -12.22 0.25
CA ILE A 178 -8.73 -10.85 0.07
C ILE A 178 -9.35 -10.39 1.38
N GLU A 179 -8.67 -9.46 2.06
CA GLU A 179 -9.11 -8.94 3.35
C GLU A 179 -10.02 -7.72 3.26
N THR A 180 -10.55 -7.27 4.40
CA THR A 180 -11.35 -6.05 4.53
C THR A 180 -10.96 -5.23 5.77
N CYS A 181 -9.65 -5.18 6.08
CA CYS A 181 -9.09 -4.46 7.22
C CYS A 181 -7.69 -3.88 6.93
N GLU A 182 -7.26 -3.83 5.64
CA GLU A 182 -5.92 -3.37 5.27
C GLU A 182 -5.69 -1.92 5.68
N GLU A 183 -6.62 -1.05 5.37
CA GLU A 183 -6.58 0.38 5.61
C GLU A 183 -6.65 0.75 7.13
N SER A 184 -6.92 -0.25 7.96
CA SER A 184 -6.78 -0.20 9.44
C SER A 184 -5.49 -0.85 9.93
N GLY A 185 -4.57 -1.20 9.03
CA GLY A 185 -3.27 -1.82 9.32
C GLY A 185 -3.32 -3.34 9.42
N SER A 186 -4.24 -4.01 8.72
CA SER A 186 -4.38 -5.48 8.62
C SER A 186 -4.42 -6.19 9.99
N THR A 187 -5.05 -5.57 10.99
CA THR A 187 -5.08 -6.09 12.37
C THR A 187 -5.76 -7.44 12.49
N ASP A 188 -6.65 -7.75 11.55
CA ASP A 188 -7.40 -9.01 11.50
C ASP A 188 -6.71 -10.12 10.69
N LEU A 189 -5.73 -9.78 9.86
CA LEU A 189 -5.19 -10.69 8.85
C LEU A 189 -4.40 -11.86 9.42
N LEU A 190 -3.54 -11.63 10.43
CA LEU A 190 -2.70 -12.69 11.00
C LEU A 190 -3.52 -13.88 11.53
N PRO A 191 -4.61 -13.69 12.29
CA PRO A 191 -5.52 -14.77 12.67
C PRO A 191 -6.10 -15.56 11.49
N TYR A 192 -6.40 -14.89 10.36
CA TYR A 192 -6.87 -15.56 9.14
C TYR A 192 -5.77 -16.36 8.46
N VAL A 193 -4.55 -15.83 8.37
CA VAL A 193 -3.39 -16.57 7.86
C VAL A 193 -3.14 -17.82 8.68
N ASP A 194 -3.25 -17.73 10.00
CA ASP A 194 -3.06 -18.88 10.90
C ASP A 194 -4.19 -19.91 10.73
N ALA A 195 -5.44 -19.48 10.69
CA ALA A 195 -6.60 -20.36 10.49
C ALA A 195 -6.57 -21.08 9.12
N LEU A 196 -6.05 -20.40 8.09
CA LEU A 196 -6.00 -20.90 6.73
C LEU A 196 -4.66 -21.52 6.35
N ARG A 197 -3.68 -21.58 7.27
CA ARG A 197 -2.29 -22.00 7.01
C ARG A 197 -2.19 -23.31 6.24
N ALA A 198 -2.95 -24.32 6.63
CA ALA A 198 -2.96 -25.61 5.95
C ALA A 198 -3.49 -25.50 4.50
N ARG A 199 -4.43 -24.59 4.25
CA ARG A 199 -5.03 -24.36 2.93
C ARG A 199 -4.17 -23.42 2.06
N LEU A 200 -3.38 -22.52 2.65
CA LEU A 200 -2.39 -21.72 1.90
C LEU A 200 -1.34 -22.63 1.26
N GLY A 201 -0.96 -23.72 1.93
CA GLY A 201 -0.02 -24.72 1.40
C GLY A 201 1.42 -24.20 1.29
N ARG A 202 2.19 -24.73 0.33
CA ARG A 202 3.57 -24.33 0.06
C ARG A 202 3.60 -23.13 -0.89
N VAL A 203 3.53 -21.93 -0.31
CA VAL A 203 3.60 -20.69 -1.08
C VAL A 203 5.02 -20.46 -1.60
N GLU A 204 5.19 -20.36 -2.90
CA GLU A 204 6.46 -20.12 -3.61
C GLU A 204 6.47 -18.74 -4.29
N LEU A 205 5.30 -18.15 -4.54
CA LEU A 205 5.13 -16.81 -5.07
C LEU A 205 3.96 -16.13 -4.37
N VAL A 206 4.18 -14.94 -3.84
CA VAL A 206 3.14 -14.02 -3.38
C VAL A 206 2.98 -12.95 -4.45
N VAL A 207 1.75 -12.70 -4.89
CA VAL A 207 1.38 -11.60 -5.77
C VAL A 207 0.52 -10.63 -4.95
N CYS A 208 1.08 -9.46 -4.64
CA CYS A 208 0.40 -8.36 -3.98
C CYS A 208 0.29 -7.21 -5.00
N LEU A 209 -0.94 -6.84 -5.34
CA LEU A 209 -1.21 -5.80 -6.33
C LEU A 209 -1.48 -4.43 -5.71
N ASP A 210 -1.40 -4.34 -4.40
CA ASP A 210 -1.61 -3.16 -3.58
C ASP A 210 -0.31 -2.33 -3.44
N SER A 211 0.23 -1.83 -4.54
CA SER A 211 1.43 -1.00 -4.50
C SER A 211 1.47 0.02 -5.63
N GLY A 212 2.58 0.77 -5.69
CA GLY A 212 2.74 1.87 -6.63
C GLY A 212 3.54 1.52 -7.87
N ALA A 213 3.39 2.38 -8.87
CA ALA A 213 4.20 2.42 -10.08
C ALA A 213 4.97 3.75 -10.17
N GLY A 214 6.18 3.71 -10.72
CA GLY A 214 6.97 4.91 -10.97
C GLY A 214 6.41 5.74 -12.12
N ASN A 215 5.99 5.07 -13.18
CA ASN A 215 5.27 5.59 -14.34
C ASN A 215 4.29 4.53 -14.87
N TYR A 216 3.61 4.81 -15.98
CA TYR A 216 2.68 3.88 -16.64
C TYR A 216 3.26 3.19 -17.89
N ASP A 217 4.58 3.30 -18.11
CA ASP A 217 5.24 2.87 -19.36
C ASP A 217 5.95 1.51 -19.22
N GLN A 218 6.01 0.94 -18.01
CA GLN A 218 6.65 -0.34 -17.73
C GLN A 218 6.13 -0.98 -16.43
N LEU A 219 6.42 -2.27 -16.24
CA LEU A 219 6.15 -2.95 -14.97
C LEU A 219 7.11 -2.43 -13.89
N TRP A 220 6.58 -2.17 -12.69
CA TRP A 220 7.35 -1.77 -11.53
C TRP A 220 7.25 -2.81 -10.43
N LEU A 221 8.40 -3.28 -9.96
CA LEU A 221 8.49 -4.13 -8.78
C LEU A 221 8.85 -3.28 -7.56
N THR A 222 8.00 -3.31 -6.55
CA THR A 222 8.30 -2.70 -5.25
C THR A 222 9.25 -3.61 -4.48
N THR A 223 10.39 -3.06 -4.08
CA THR A 223 11.47 -3.83 -3.42
C THR A 223 11.69 -3.44 -1.97
N SER A 224 11.03 -2.38 -1.51
CA SER A 224 11.00 -2.00 -0.09
C SER A 224 9.80 -1.12 0.24
N LEU A 225 9.34 -1.21 1.48
CA LEU A 225 8.27 -0.40 2.06
C LEU A 225 8.76 0.20 3.36
N ARG A 226 8.52 1.49 3.59
CA ARG A 226 8.86 2.10 4.86
C ARG A 226 7.94 1.60 5.98
N GLY A 227 8.46 1.55 7.19
CA GLY A 227 7.69 1.40 8.41
C GLY A 227 7.07 2.72 8.86
N MET A 228 6.33 2.65 9.95
CA MET A 228 5.66 3.79 10.58
C MET A 228 5.69 3.68 12.10
N ALA A 229 5.82 4.84 12.77
CA ALA A 229 5.55 5.01 14.20
C ALA A 229 4.73 6.27 14.39
N SER A 230 3.67 6.23 15.18
CA SER A 230 2.80 7.38 15.42
C SER A 230 2.43 7.54 16.90
N GLY A 231 1.97 8.73 17.27
CA GLY A 231 1.48 9.01 18.62
C GLY A 231 1.09 10.47 18.79
N VAL A 232 0.54 10.79 19.95
CA VAL A 232 0.15 12.15 20.31
C VAL A 232 1.09 12.69 21.37
N LEU A 233 1.88 13.69 21.01
CA LEU A 233 2.70 14.46 21.94
C LEU A 233 1.85 15.60 22.52
N ARG A 234 1.67 15.62 23.84
CA ARG A 234 0.96 16.67 24.57
C ARG A 234 1.88 17.33 25.60
N VAL A 235 1.93 18.63 25.56
CA VAL A 235 2.67 19.47 26.53
C VAL A 235 1.68 20.35 27.27
N GLN A 236 1.56 20.19 28.58
CA GLN A 236 0.68 20.97 29.44
C GLN A 236 1.49 21.81 30.44
N VAL A 237 1.16 23.10 30.56
CA VAL A 237 1.84 24.07 31.44
C VAL A 237 0.90 24.74 32.46
N LEU A 238 -0.41 24.75 32.17
CA LEU A 238 -1.44 25.33 33.01
C LEU A 238 -2.65 24.39 33.10
N THR A 239 -3.54 24.64 34.04
CA THR A 239 -4.82 23.92 34.16
C THR A 239 -5.93 24.59 33.34
N GLU A 240 -5.81 25.90 33.08
CA GLU A 240 -6.74 26.69 32.28
C GLU A 240 -6.00 27.77 31.47
N GLY A 241 -6.64 28.34 30.46
CA GLY A 241 -6.10 29.48 29.72
C GLY A 241 -6.13 30.79 30.51
N VAL A 242 -5.09 31.60 30.36
CA VAL A 242 -4.96 32.89 31.04
C VAL A 242 -4.67 34.02 30.06
N HIS A 243 -4.89 35.26 30.47
CA HIS A 243 -4.61 36.44 29.64
C HIS A 243 -3.12 36.48 29.25
N SER A 244 -2.83 36.48 27.95
CA SER A 244 -1.45 36.41 27.46
C SER A 244 -0.58 37.62 27.83
N GLY A 245 -1.17 38.82 27.91
CA GLY A 245 -0.47 40.03 28.29
C GLY A 245 0.03 40.00 29.73
N ASP A 246 -0.66 39.28 30.62
CA ASP A 246 -0.30 39.14 32.01
C ASP A 246 0.67 37.99 32.27
N ALA A 247 0.48 36.85 31.56
CA ALA A 247 1.21 35.65 31.80
C ALA A 247 2.47 35.49 30.95
N SER A 248 2.54 36.14 29.78
CA SER A 248 3.70 35.99 28.88
C SER A 248 4.98 36.52 29.51
N GLY A 249 6.05 35.73 29.43
CA GLY A 249 7.34 36.03 30.07
C GLY A 249 7.49 35.41 31.47
N VAL A 250 6.38 35.04 32.13
CA VAL A 250 6.36 34.33 33.42
C VAL A 250 6.03 32.89 33.20
N VAL A 251 4.92 32.57 32.52
CA VAL A 251 4.51 31.22 32.20
C VAL A 251 5.18 30.76 30.90
N PRO A 252 5.85 29.59 30.87
CA PRO A 252 6.42 29.05 29.64
C PRO A 252 5.32 28.68 28.67
N SER A 253 5.52 28.99 27.38
CA SER A 253 4.57 28.59 26.33
C SER A 253 4.63 27.10 26.06
N SER A 254 3.47 26.41 26.14
CA SER A 254 3.35 24.99 25.79
C SER A 254 3.81 24.70 24.36
N PHE A 255 3.49 25.61 23.42
CA PHE A 255 3.94 25.49 22.02
C PHE A 255 5.46 25.63 21.86
N ARG A 256 6.10 26.53 22.62
CA ARG A 256 7.56 26.66 22.60
C ARG A 256 8.25 25.41 23.14
N ILE A 257 7.74 24.85 24.23
CA ILE A 257 8.28 23.59 24.79
C ILE A 257 8.10 22.45 23.78
N LEU A 258 6.94 22.35 23.16
CA LEU A 258 6.68 21.33 22.14
C LEU A 258 7.68 21.44 20.98
N ARG A 259 7.98 22.66 20.50
CA ARG A 259 9.03 22.87 19.49
C ARG A 259 10.41 22.41 19.97
N GLN A 260 10.80 22.71 21.21
CA GLN A 260 12.07 22.25 21.79
C GLN A 260 12.15 20.71 21.86
N LEU A 261 11.03 20.05 22.11
CA LEU A 261 10.97 18.58 22.10
C LEU A 261 11.10 18.03 20.68
N LEU A 262 10.47 18.66 19.68
CA LEU A 262 10.66 18.29 18.29
C LEU A 262 12.07 18.54 17.79
N ASP A 263 12.77 19.58 18.25
CA ASP A 263 14.18 19.86 17.94
C ASP A 263 15.14 18.77 18.48
N ARG A 264 14.71 17.93 19.43
CA ARG A 264 15.46 16.72 19.83
C ARG A 264 15.35 15.60 18.80
N LEU A 265 14.26 15.60 18.07
CA LEU A 265 13.89 14.55 17.11
C LEU A 265 14.38 14.88 15.70
N GLU A 266 14.25 16.15 15.29
CA GLU A 266 14.48 16.59 13.92
C GLU A 266 15.34 17.88 13.90
N ASP A 267 16.28 17.95 12.99
CA ASP A 267 16.90 19.21 12.60
C ASP A 267 15.90 20.01 11.74
N SER A 268 15.36 21.07 12.31
CA SER A 268 14.33 21.90 11.67
C SER A 268 14.79 22.62 10.39
N ALA A 269 16.11 22.74 10.16
CA ALA A 269 16.64 23.36 8.94
C ALA A 269 16.70 22.37 7.76
N THR A 270 16.93 21.10 8.04
CA THR A 270 17.15 20.07 7.01
C THR A 270 16.06 19.00 6.96
N GLY A 271 15.22 18.90 7.98
CA GLY A 271 14.22 17.82 8.13
C GLY A 271 14.84 16.45 8.43
N ARG A 272 16.12 16.39 8.77
CA ARG A 272 16.80 15.13 9.12
C ARG A 272 16.46 14.73 10.55
N LEU A 273 16.02 13.48 10.75
CA LEU A 273 15.88 12.93 12.10
C LEU A 273 17.24 12.67 12.72
N LEU A 274 17.39 13.11 13.98
CA LEU A 274 18.67 13.11 14.70
C LEU A 274 19.00 11.77 15.38
N PRO A 275 18.04 11.06 16.03
CA PRO A 275 18.37 9.86 16.78
C PRO A 275 18.81 8.71 15.86
N ALA A 276 19.96 8.12 16.17
CA ALA A 276 20.56 7.04 15.37
C ALA A 276 19.66 5.79 15.30
N SER A 277 18.85 5.53 16.32
CA SER A 277 17.93 4.38 16.37
C SER A 277 16.83 4.40 15.31
N PHE A 278 16.55 5.56 14.69
CA PHE A 278 15.57 5.66 13.60
C PHE A 278 16.19 5.47 12.22
N HIS A 279 17.48 5.23 12.13
CA HIS A 279 18.21 5.03 10.87
C HIS A 279 18.64 3.58 10.71
N CYS A 280 18.86 3.17 9.48
CA CYS A 280 19.51 1.91 9.15
C CYS A 280 20.47 2.10 7.98
N GLU A 281 21.37 1.16 7.81
CA GLU A 281 22.20 1.07 6.60
C GLU A 281 21.32 0.60 5.42
N VAL A 282 21.48 1.24 4.26
CA VAL A 282 20.78 0.86 3.03
C VAL A 282 21.54 -0.32 2.39
N PRO A 283 20.88 -1.48 2.16
CA PRO A 283 21.54 -2.60 1.50
C PRO A 283 22.09 -2.21 0.12
N ALA A 284 23.29 -2.72 -0.22
CA ALA A 284 23.99 -2.35 -1.45
C ALA A 284 23.12 -2.55 -2.72
N ALA A 285 22.37 -3.65 -2.80
CA ALA A 285 21.44 -3.91 -3.90
C ALA A 285 20.35 -2.84 -4.03
N ARG A 286 19.81 -2.37 -2.88
CA ARG A 286 18.79 -1.31 -2.86
C ARG A 286 19.38 0.05 -3.24
N LEU A 287 20.60 0.32 -2.80
CA LEU A 287 21.29 1.55 -3.20
C LEU A 287 21.57 1.57 -4.71
N ALA A 288 21.94 0.44 -5.31
CA ALA A 288 22.07 0.31 -6.77
C ALA A 288 20.73 0.61 -7.48
N GLN A 289 19.63 -0.01 -7.05
CA GLN A 289 18.30 0.22 -7.60
C GLN A 289 17.88 1.70 -7.52
N VAL A 290 18.09 2.35 -6.37
CA VAL A 290 17.77 3.78 -6.20
C VAL A 290 18.58 4.66 -7.12
N ARG A 291 19.81 4.29 -7.47
CA ARG A 291 20.66 5.05 -8.42
C ARG A 291 20.18 4.90 -9.88
N GLU A 292 19.59 3.77 -10.24
CA GLU A 292 19.09 3.52 -11.60
C GLU A 292 17.73 4.17 -11.84
N THR A 293 16.86 4.20 -10.84
CA THR A 293 15.49 4.69 -10.94
C THR A 293 15.34 6.12 -11.50
N PRO A 294 16.19 7.11 -11.15
CA PRO A 294 16.10 8.45 -11.72
C PRO A 294 16.34 8.53 -13.22
N ALA A 295 17.13 7.62 -13.80
CA ALA A 295 17.33 7.56 -15.25
C ALA A 295 16.02 7.24 -16.01
N ILE A 296 15.10 6.53 -15.34
CA ILE A 296 13.79 6.17 -15.89
C ILE A 296 12.76 7.26 -15.59
N LEU A 297 12.73 7.78 -14.36
CA LEU A 297 11.68 8.70 -13.90
C LEU A 297 11.98 10.16 -14.27
N GLY A 298 13.23 10.53 -14.46
CA GLY A 298 13.61 11.93 -14.71
C GLY A 298 13.04 12.87 -13.63
N ASP A 299 12.44 13.96 -14.09
CA ASP A 299 11.83 14.98 -13.23
C ASP A 299 10.60 14.50 -12.44
N GLU A 300 9.98 13.35 -12.81
CA GLU A 300 8.80 12.81 -12.11
C GLU A 300 9.12 12.43 -10.65
N VAL A 301 10.38 12.27 -10.29
CA VAL A 301 10.77 12.06 -8.88
C VAL A 301 10.23 13.16 -7.97
N THR A 302 10.22 14.41 -8.45
CA THR A 302 9.76 15.59 -7.71
C THR A 302 8.50 16.23 -8.30
N ARG A 303 8.33 16.26 -9.63
CA ARG A 303 7.18 16.89 -10.30
C ARG A 303 5.84 16.20 -10.05
N ARG A 304 5.85 14.96 -9.56
CA ARG A 304 4.62 14.23 -9.23
C ARG A 304 3.78 14.88 -8.11
N PHE A 305 4.37 15.78 -7.33
CA PHE A 305 3.70 16.47 -6.21
C PHE A 305 3.08 17.80 -6.66
N PRO A 306 1.92 18.17 -6.10
CA PRO A 306 1.22 19.41 -6.44
C PRO A 306 1.85 20.59 -5.70
N TRP A 307 3.01 21.04 -6.14
CA TRP A 307 3.74 22.15 -5.53
C TRP A 307 2.93 23.44 -5.54
N ALA A 308 2.96 24.16 -4.43
CA ALA A 308 2.42 25.53 -4.38
C ALA A 308 3.29 26.48 -5.21
N HIS A 309 2.64 27.39 -5.91
CA HIS A 309 3.30 28.45 -6.65
C HIS A 309 3.14 29.77 -5.86
N ALA A 310 4.22 30.55 -5.79
CA ALA A 310 4.19 31.90 -5.26
C ALA A 310 4.24 32.90 -6.44
N ASP A 311 3.25 33.77 -6.55
CA ASP A 311 3.28 34.90 -7.47
C ASP A 311 4.13 36.01 -6.84
N CYS A 312 5.44 35.98 -7.09
CA CYS A 312 6.37 37.00 -6.64
C CYS A 312 6.68 37.96 -7.79
N GLY A 313 5.82 39.00 -7.96
CA GLY A 313 6.16 40.18 -8.76
C GLY A 313 6.58 39.91 -10.21
N GLY A 314 5.93 38.99 -10.92
CA GLY A 314 6.15 38.71 -12.35
C GLY A 314 7.05 37.51 -12.66
N ALA A 315 7.65 36.85 -11.67
CA ALA A 315 8.28 35.55 -11.82
C ALA A 315 7.51 34.50 -10.99
N SER A 316 6.93 33.50 -11.65
CA SER A 316 6.32 32.37 -10.97
C SER A 316 7.43 31.50 -10.38
N SER A 317 7.54 31.44 -9.04
CA SER A 317 8.43 30.51 -8.34
C SER A 317 7.61 29.43 -7.67
N SER A 318 7.99 28.18 -7.87
CA SER A 318 7.43 27.04 -7.14
C SER A 318 8.21 26.81 -5.85
N VAL A 319 7.54 26.23 -4.84
CA VAL A 319 8.23 25.70 -3.66
C VAL A 319 9.25 24.65 -4.15
N LEU A 320 10.47 24.74 -3.62
CA LEU A 320 11.56 23.82 -4.00
C LEU A 320 11.47 22.52 -3.20
N PRO A 321 11.86 21.39 -3.77
CA PRO A 321 12.01 20.14 -3.02
C PRO A 321 13.10 20.27 -1.95
N MET A 322 12.99 19.50 -0.86
CA MET A 322 13.98 19.48 0.21
C MET A 322 15.37 19.05 -0.28
N CYS A 323 15.44 18.30 -1.38
CA CYS A 323 16.67 17.83 -2.00
C CYS A 323 16.56 17.95 -3.52
N GLY A 324 17.58 18.56 -4.16
CA GLY A 324 17.64 18.73 -5.62
C GLY A 324 18.19 17.50 -6.36
N ASP A 325 18.95 16.63 -5.66
CA ASP A 325 19.47 15.39 -6.24
C ASP A 325 18.35 14.31 -6.25
N PRO A 326 18.01 13.74 -7.41
CA PRO A 326 16.91 12.79 -7.50
C PRO A 326 17.20 11.44 -6.79
N VAL A 327 18.46 11.02 -6.67
CA VAL A 327 18.84 9.82 -5.91
C VAL A 327 18.61 10.07 -4.42
N GLU A 328 19.06 11.22 -3.92
CA GLU A 328 18.87 11.61 -2.53
C GLU A 328 17.38 11.81 -2.20
N ALA A 329 16.60 12.37 -3.12
CA ALA A 329 15.15 12.51 -2.98
C ALA A 329 14.44 11.15 -2.89
N LEU A 330 14.86 10.17 -3.68
CA LEU A 330 14.34 8.80 -3.61
C LEU A 330 14.76 8.12 -2.30
N LEU A 331 16.02 8.25 -1.87
CA LEU A 331 16.48 7.72 -0.59
C LEU A 331 15.70 8.34 0.57
N ALA A 332 15.49 9.66 0.56
CA ALA A 332 14.70 10.36 1.58
C ALA A 332 13.27 9.83 1.66
N ARG A 333 12.66 9.52 0.52
CA ARG A 333 11.30 8.99 0.44
C ARG A 333 11.18 7.52 0.82
N THR A 334 12.24 6.71 0.66
CA THR A 334 12.14 5.24 0.71
C THR A 334 13.00 4.58 1.79
N TRP A 335 14.13 5.18 2.17
CA TRP A 335 15.13 4.57 3.06
C TRP A 335 15.57 5.46 4.23
N ARG A 336 15.09 6.70 4.30
CA ARG A 336 15.39 7.58 5.43
C ARG A 336 14.14 7.83 6.28
N PRO A 337 14.30 8.03 7.60
CA PRO A 337 13.19 8.39 8.46
C PRO A 337 12.77 9.83 8.19
N THR A 338 11.46 10.10 8.31
CA THR A 338 10.89 11.45 8.18
C THR A 338 9.81 11.66 9.22
N LEU A 339 9.65 12.92 9.67
CA LEU A 339 8.58 13.34 10.57
C LEU A 339 7.50 14.10 9.80
N SER A 340 6.25 13.84 10.13
CA SER A 340 5.10 14.66 9.75
C SER A 340 4.23 14.95 10.97
N VAL A 341 3.82 16.20 11.12
CA VAL A 341 2.77 16.60 12.06
C VAL A 341 1.43 16.52 11.31
N ILE A 342 0.57 15.59 11.73
CA ILE A 342 -0.67 15.26 11.00
C ILE A 342 -1.94 15.68 11.73
N GLY A 343 -1.81 16.33 12.89
CA GLY A 343 -2.93 16.88 13.65
C GLY A 343 -2.45 17.78 14.79
N ALA A 344 -3.30 18.71 15.22
CA ALA A 344 -3.01 19.64 16.30
C ALA A 344 -4.24 19.87 17.19
N GLU A 345 -4.00 20.01 18.51
CA GLU A 345 -4.96 20.44 19.52
C GLU A 345 -4.39 21.53 20.43
N GLY A 346 -5.27 22.23 21.14
CA GLY A 346 -4.91 23.33 22.02
C GLY A 346 -4.71 24.66 21.30
N LEU A 347 -4.85 24.68 19.99
CA LEU A 347 -4.83 25.86 19.13
C LEU A 347 -6.24 26.05 18.52
N PRO A 348 -6.96 27.14 18.82
CA PRO A 348 -8.28 27.40 18.24
C PRO A 348 -8.17 27.75 16.75
N ALA A 349 -9.28 27.66 16.03
CA ALA A 349 -9.37 28.23 14.69
C ALA A 349 -9.06 29.74 14.74
N LEU A 350 -8.51 30.29 13.65
CA LEU A 350 -8.10 31.73 13.61
C LEU A 350 -9.26 32.68 13.95
N ALA A 351 -10.48 32.33 13.53
CA ALA A 351 -11.68 33.13 13.82
C ALA A 351 -12.04 33.18 15.31
N ASP A 352 -11.64 32.15 16.09
CA ASP A 352 -11.94 32.02 17.52
C ASP A 352 -10.70 32.30 18.39
N ALA A 353 -9.61 32.78 17.78
CA ALA A 353 -8.36 33.04 18.47
C ALA A 353 -8.42 34.40 19.19
N GLY A 354 -8.04 34.39 20.49
CA GLY A 354 -7.92 35.58 21.32
C GLY A 354 -6.56 35.62 22.04
N ASN A 355 -6.33 36.69 22.79
CA ASN A 355 -5.09 36.94 23.54
C ASN A 355 -4.99 36.05 24.81
N VAL A 356 -4.98 34.75 24.62
CA VAL A 356 -4.93 33.74 25.69
C VAL A 356 -3.64 32.92 25.57
N LEU A 357 -2.88 32.81 26.67
CA LEU A 357 -1.83 31.83 26.82
C LEU A 357 -2.46 30.47 27.06
N ARG A 358 -2.17 29.53 26.16
CA ARG A 358 -2.84 28.23 26.15
C ARG A 358 -2.34 27.31 27.27
N PRO A 359 -3.24 26.55 27.93
CA PRO A 359 -2.85 25.64 28.99
C PRO A 359 -2.06 24.44 28.48
N TYR A 360 -2.28 24.02 27.24
CA TYR A 360 -1.54 22.94 26.57
C TYR A 360 -1.48 23.13 25.06
N THR A 361 -0.58 22.39 24.45
CA THR A 361 -0.51 22.13 22.99
C THR A 361 -0.29 20.65 22.78
N ALA A 362 -0.99 20.04 21.81
CA ALA A 362 -0.77 18.66 21.44
C ALA A 362 -0.65 18.51 19.92
N PHE A 363 0.29 17.66 19.48
CA PHE A 363 0.47 17.31 18.07
C PHE A 363 0.39 15.81 17.90
N LYS A 364 -0.33 15.39 16.85
CA LYS A 364 -0.27 14.01 16.35
C LYS A 364 0.91 13.88 15.40
N LEU A 365 1.88 13.06 15.80
CA LEU A 365 3.12 12.81 15.07
C LEU A 365 3.00 11.52 14.26
N SER A 366 3.53 11.54 13.05
CA SER A 366 3.69 10.36 12.20
C SER A 366 5.11 10.33 11.66
N LEU A 367 5.89 9.34 12.10
CA LEU A 367 7.22 9.08 11.60
C LEU A 367 7.13 7.99 10.54
N ARG A 368 7.75 8.21 9.39
CA ARG A 368 8.07 7.12 8.48
C ARG A 368 9.46 6.58 8.84
N LEU A 369 9.56 5.27 8.97
CA LEU A 369 10.78 4.59 9.38
C LEU A 369 11.41 3.86 8.19
N PRO A 370 12.73 3.77 8.12
CA PRO A 370 13.37 2.92 7.12
C PRO A 370 12.89 1.47 7.19
N PRO A 371 12.95 0.71 6.09
CA PRO A 371 12.40 -0.66 6.01
C PRO A 371 12.89 -1.64 7.08
N LEU A 372 14.13 -1.46 7.57
CA LEU A 372 14.79 -2.38 8.51
C LEU A 372 14.76 -1.89 9.97
N VAL A 373 14.08 -0.78 10.26
CA VAL A 373 13.94 -0.29 11.63
C VAL A 373 12.73 -0.96 12.29
N ASP A 374 12.95 -1.53 13.47
CA ASP A 374 11.89 -2.11 14.30
C ASP A 374 10.96 -1.02 14.83
N ALA A 375 9.69 -1.06 14.42
CA ALA A 375 8.74 -0.02 14.77
C ALA A 375 8.34 -0.03 16.24
N ALA A 376 8.28 -1.18 16.89
CA ALA A 376 7.91 -1.27 18.31
C ALA A 376 9.00 -0.62 19.17
N ARG A 377 10.27 -0.87 18.83
CA ARG A 377 11.41 -0.23 19.48
C ARG A 377 11.43 1.28 19.18
N ALA A 378 11.18 1.69 17.94
CA ALA A 378 11.14 3.09 17.55
C ALA A 378 10.06 3.88 18.31
N VAL A 379 8.87 3.31 18.54
CA VAL A 379 7.82 3.94 19.35
C VAL A 379 8.27 4.13 20.81
N GLN A 380 8.96 3.15 21.40
CA GLN A 380 9.51 3.28 22.75
C GLN A 380 10.59 4.35 22.86
N ASP A 381 11.53 4.36 21.92
CA ASP A 381 12.60 5.35 21.85
C ASP A 381 12.06 6.77 21.66
N LEU A 382 11.02 6.91 20.81
CA LEU A 382 10.31 8.17 20.59
C LEU A 382 9.66 8.68 21.88
N LYS A 383 8.98 7.80 22.62
CA LYS A 383 8.36 8.14 23.90
C LYS A 383 9.41 8.63 24.90
N ALA A 384 10.46 7.88 25.11
CA ALA A 384 11.53 8.27 26.02
C ALA A 384 12.17 9.62 25.63
N LEU A 385 12.50 9.80 24.33
CA LEU A 385 13.10 11.03 23.82
C LEU A 385 12.24 12.28 24.11
N LEU A 386 10.92 12.13 23.98
CA LEU A 386 9.99 13.26 24.11
C LEU A 386 9.58 13.55 25.56
N GLU A 387 9.44 12.52 26.41
CA GLU A 387 8.98 12.68 27.80
C GLU A 387 10.13 13.00 28.76
N ASP A 388 11.35 12.47 28.54
CA ASP A 388 12.45 12.63 29.46
C ASP A 388 12.96 14.08 29.50
N ASN A 389 13.30 14.56 30.70
CA ASN A 389 13.87 15.88 30.92
C ASN A 389 13.08 17.02 30.27
N ALA A 390 11.76 17.04 30.50
CA ALA A 390 10.88 18.06 29.96
C ALA A 390 11.33 19.46 30.36
N PRO A 391 11.46 20.42 29.40
CA PRO A 391 11.80 21.79 29.72
C PRO A 391 10.82 22.41 30.72
N TYR A 392 11.34 23.20 31.66
CA TYR A 392 10.56 23.85 32.75
C TYR A 392 9.75 22.86 33.62
N GLN A 393 10.09 21.58 33.63
CA GLN A 393 9.31 20.54 34.31
C GLN A 393 7.83 20.48 33.85
N ALA A 394 7.57 20.86 32.61
CA ALA A 394 6.22 20.81 32.04
C ALA A 394 5.70 19.37 32.04
N LYS A 395 4.37 19.21 32.14
CA LYS A 395 3.74 17.90 32.04
C LYS A 395 3.72 17.51 30.56
N VAL A 396 4.62 16.59 30.19
CA VAL A 396 4.72 16.03 28.84
C VAL A 396 4.21 14.59 28.86
N THR A 397 3.36 14.24 27.89
CA THR A 397 2.90 12.88 27.67
C THR A 397 2.99 12.56 26.18
N PHE A 398 3.48 11.36 25.86
CA PHE A 398 3.40 10.81 24.52
C PHE A 398 2.50 9.56 24.55
N GLU A 399 1.28 9.72 24.07
CA GLU A 399 0.34 8.61 23.90
C GLU A 399 0.73 7.87 22.62
N GLN A 400 1.17 6.62 22.81
CA GLN A 400 1.58 5.77 21.70
C GLN A 400 0.38 5.45 20.81
N GLY A 401 0.56 5.65 19.52
CA GLY A 401 -0.38 5.23 18.48
C GLY A 401 0.05 3.92 17.82
N SER A 402 -0.21 3.80 16.53
CA SER A 402 0.18 2.64 15.74
C SER A 402 1.67 2.64 15.40
N GLY A 403 2.23 1.43 15.29
CA GLY A 403 3.56 1.19 14.74
C GLY A 403 3.54 -0.05 13.86
N ALA A 404 4.20 0.03 12.70
CA ALA A 404 4.37 -1.09 11.80
C ALA A 404 5.78 -1.09 11.22
N THR A 405 6.49 -2.20 11.38
CA THR A 405 7.81 -2.38 10.79
C THR A 405 7.69 -2.44 9.27
N GLY A 406 8.62 -1.80 8.58
CA GLY A 406 8.69 -1.82 7.13
C GLY A 406 9.06 -3.18 6.56
N TRP A 407 9.28 -3.22 5.27
CA TRP A 407 9.62 -4.44 4.57
C TRP A 407 10.76 -4.19 3.58
N ASN A 408 11.70 -5.12 3.51
CA ASN A 408 12.72 -5.20 2.48
C ASN A 408 12.57 -6.54 1.77
N ALA A 409 12.35 -6.52 0.46
CA ALA A 409 12.15 -7.73 -0.33
C ALA A 409 13.33 -8.69 -0.22
N PRO A 410 13.10 -10.01 -0.22
CA PRO A 410 14.16 -10.99 -0.39
C PRO A 410 14.87 -10.80 -1.74
N ASP A 411 16.03 -11.41 -1.90
CA ASP A 411 16.73 -11.42 -3.17
C ASP A 411 15.89 -12.10 -4.25
N THR A 412 15.88 -11.51 -5.43
CA THR A 412 15.09 -12.00 -6.57
C THR A 412 15.72 -13.26 -7.15
N ALA A 413 14.99 -14.37 -7.18
CA ALA A 413 15.45 -15.60 -7.80
C ALA A 413 15.62 -15.42 -9.33
N PRO A 414 16.58 -16.11 -9.98
CA PRO A 414 16.84 -15.93 -11.41
C PRO A 414 15.62 -16.18 -12.32
N TRP A 415 14.79 -17.17 -12.00
CA TRP A 415 13.57 -17.45 -12.77
C TRP A 415 12.57 -16.29 -12.66
N PHE A 416 12.46 -15.68 -11.48
CA PHE A 416 11.50 -14.62 -11.22
C PHE A 416 11.97 -13.32 -11.89
N GLU A 417 13.26 -13.00 -11.80
CA GLU A 417 13.85 -11.88 -12.54
C GLU A 417 13.61 -12.00 -14.05
N GLN A 418 13.88 -13.19 -14.62
CA GLN A 418 13.62 -13.45 -16.04
C GLN A 418 12.15 -13.29 -16.40
N ALA A 419 11.23 -13.78 -15.56
CA ALA A 419 9.79 -13.68 -15.77
C ALA A 419 9.32 -12.22 -15.74
N LEU A 420 9.78 -11.42 -14.76
CA LEU A 420 9.49 -9.99 -14.65
C LEU A 420 9.94 -9.23 -15.90
N GLN A 421 11.19 -9.46 -16.33
CA GLN A 421 11.78 -8.79 -17.49
C GLN A 421 11.07 -9.18 -18.79
N ALA A 422 10.73 -10.46 -18.95
CA ALA A 422 10.01 -10.95 -20.13
C ALA A 422 8.59 -10.38 -20.18
N ALA A 423 7.86 -10.37 -19.05
CA ALA A 423 6.51 -9.85 -18.97
C ALA A 423 6.46 -8.35 -19.26
N SER A 424 7.37 -7.57 -18.65
CA SER A 424 7.42 -6.11 -18.87
C SER A 424 7.70 -5.75 -20.33
N ARG A 425 8.72 -6.39 -20.93
CA ARG A 425 9.05 -6.14 -22.35
C ARG A 425 7.90 -6.54 -23.28
N ALA A 426 7.23 -7.63 -23.00
CA ALA A 426 6.14 -8.12 -23.84
C ALA A 426 4.90 -7.20 -23.76
N GLN A 427 4.57 -6.68 -22.58
CA GLN A 427 3.34 -5.93 -22.36
C GLN A 427 3.52 -4.41 -22.47
N PHE A 428 4.71 -3.90 -22.19
CA PHE A 428 5.00 -2.47 -22.19
C PHE A 428 6.08 -2.06 -23.20
N GLY A 429 6.85 -3.00 -23.75
CA GLY A 429 8.00 -2.69 -24.62
C GLY A 429 9.25 -2.22 -23.85
N ALA A 430 9.20 -2.12 -22.54
CA ALA A 430 10.28 -1.67 -21.67
C ALA A 430 10.66 -2.73 -20.64
N ALA A 431 11.87 -2.65 -20.11
CA ALA A 431 12.33 -3.52 -19.03
C ALA A 431 11.54 -3.28 -17.72
N CYS A 432 11.35 -4.32 -16.91
CA CYS A 432 10.83 -4.14 -15.56
C CYS A 432 11.80 -3.28 -14.74
N ALA A 433 11.26 -2.30 -14.04
CA ALA A 433 12.02 -1.45 -13.14
C ALA A 433 11.68 -1.73 -11.67
N THR A 434 12.54 -1.28 -10.77
CA THR A 434 12.36 -1.46 -9.33
C THR A 434 12.24 -0.12 -8.62
N ILE A 435 11.46 -0.10 -7.54
CA ILE A 435 11.29 1.10 -6.73
C ILE A 435 11.01 0.72 -5.27
N GLY A 436 11.54 1.51 -4.33
CA GLY A 436 11.04 1.52 -2.96
C GLY A 436 9.79 2.40 -2.85
N GLN A 437 8.91 2.10 -1.91
CA GLN A 437 7.74 2.92 -1.62
C GLN A 437 7.82 3.57 -0.24
N GLY A 438 7.23 4.77 -0.14
CA GLY A 438 7.18 5.52 1.12
C GLY A 438 6.04 5.07 2.03
N GLY A 439 5.09 4.30 1.52
CA GLY A 439 3.99 3.71 2.28
C GLY A 439 4.40 2.50 3.09
N THR A 440 3.50 2.05 3.96
CA THR A 440 3.68 0.87 4.81
C THR A 440 2.54 -0.08 4.51
N ILE A 441 2.88 -1.30 4.11
CA ILE A 441 1.93 -2.40 3.92
C ILE A 441 2.33 -3.47 4.95
N PRO A 442 1.70 -3.52 6.13
CA PRO A 442 2.11 -4.40 7.23
C PRO A 442 2.13 -5.88 6.85
N LEU A 443 1.21 -6.27 5.97
CA LEU A 443 1.11 -7.61 5.42
C LEU A 443 2.42 -8.11 4.81
N MET A 444 3.16 -7.28 4.07
CA MET A 444 4.36 -7.77 3.37
C MET A 444 5.43 -8.29 4.32
N ASN A 445 5.57 -7.66 5.49
CA ASN A 445 6.45 -8.18 6.54
C ASN A 445 5.92 -9.51 7.11
N LEU A 446 4.62 -9.60 7.36
CA LEU A 446 3.95 -10.80 7.83
C LEU A 446 4.11 -11.99 6.85
N LEU A 447 3.84 -11.77 5.57
CA LEU A 447 3.95 -12.81 4.55
C LEU A 447 5.40 -13.24 4.33
N SER A 448 6.35 -12.29 4.35
CA SER A 448 7.77 -12.62 4.23
C SER A 448 8.27 -13.48 5.40
N GLN A 449 7.79 -13.23 6.61
CA GLN A 449 8.10 -14.06 7.78
C GLN A 449 7.39 -15.42 7.73
N GLY A 450 6.14 -15.43 7.28
CA GLY A 450 5.34 -16.67 7.15
C GLY A 450 5.82 -17.58 6.02
N PHE A 451 6.35 -17.01 4.93
CA PHE A 451 6.79 -17.70 3.73
C PHE A 451 8.19 -17.22 3.28
N PRO A 452 9.25 -17.47 4.08
CA PRO A 452 10.58 -16.87 3.88
C PRO A 452 11.29 -17.32 2.59
N LYS A 453 10.79 -18.35 1.93
CA LYS A 453 11.32 -18.86 0.65
C LYS A 453 10.54 -18.38 -0.57
N ALA A 454 9.37 -17.77 -0.37
CA ALA A 454 8.54 -17.30 -1.45
C ALA A 454 9.14 -16.06 -2.11
N GLN A 455 9.00 -15.97 -3.44
CA GLN A 455 9.26 -14.72 -4.15
C GLN A 455 8.08 -13.76 -3.96
N MET A 456 8.35 -12.47 -3.93
CA MET A 456 7.37 -11.44 -3.64
C MET A 456 7.19 -10.52 -4.86
N MET A 457 6.12 -10.73 -5.62
CA MET A 457 5.69 -9.82 -6.68
C MET A 457 4.81 -8.73 -6.08
N VAL A 458 5.42 -7.67 -5.58
CA VAL A 458 4.72 -6.50 -5.05
C VAL A 458 4.70 -5.44 -6.13
N CYS A 459 3.55 -5.28 -6.75
CA CYS A 459 3.28 -4.38 -7.86
C CYS A 459 1.95 -3.65 -7.61
N GLY A 460 1.58 -2.72 -8.45
CA GLY A 460 0.26 -2.08 -8.36
C GLY A 460 0.09 -0.96 -9.36
N VAL A 461 -1.07 -0.35 -9.31
CA VAL A 461 -1.53 0.65 -10.28
C VAL A 461 -1.41 2.09 -9.79
N LEU A 462 -0.92 2.29 -8.55
CA LEU A 462 -0.78 3.61 -7.94
C LEU A 462 0.41 4.37 -8.54
N GLY A 463 0.27 4.78 -9.79
CA GLY A 463 1.27 5.53 -10.53
C GLY A 463 1.16 7.05 -10.31
N PRO A 464 1.86 7.86 -11.12
CA PRO A 464 1.84 9.31 -11.01
C PRO A 464 0.42 9.87 -11.01
N ARG A 465 0.13 10.71 -10.01
CA ARG A 465 -1.14 11.42 -9.82
C ARG A 465 -2.37 10.53 -9.55
N SER A 466 -2.21 9.22 -9.34
CA SER A 466 -3.33 8.33 -8.96
C SER A 466 -3.99 8.75 -7.65
N ASN A 467 -3.22 9.38 -6.76
CA ASN A 467 -3.66 10.05 -5.54
C ASN A 467 -4.44 9.16 -4.58
N ALA A 468 -3.97 7.91 -4.39
CA ALA A 468 -4.50 7.03 -3.34
C ALA A 468 -4.61 7.77 -2.01
N HIS A 469 -5.65 7.50 -1.22
CA HIS A 469 -6.04 8.16 0.03
C HIS A 469 -6.46 9.64 -0.12
N GLY A 470 -6.14 10.32 -1.22
CA GLY A 470 -6.52 11.70 -1.51
C GLY A 470 -7.82 11.82 -2.33
N PRO A 471 -8.25 13.06 -2.62
CA PRO A 471 -9.32 13.29 -3.59
C PRO A 471 -8.86 13.01 -5.03
N ASN A 472 -9.81 12.72 -5.91
CA ASN A 472 -9.57 12.42 -7.33
C ASN A 472 -8.70 11.17 -7.56
N GLU A 473 -8.75 10.20 -6.65
CA GLU A 473 -8.14 8.89 -6.88
C GLU A 473 -8.62 8.31 -8.19
N PHE A 474 -7.70 7.70 -8.95
CA PHE A 474 -8.05 7.01 -10.18
C PHE A 474 -7.23 5.75 -10.44
N LEU A 475 -7.86 4.80 -11.12
CA LEU A 475 -7.24 3.64 -11.74
C LEU A 475 -6.94 3.93 -13.21
N HIS A 476 -5.67 3.74 -13.64
CA HIS A 476 -5.28 3.82 -15.04
C HIS A 476 -5.63 2.52 -15.77
N LEU A 477 -6.67 2.54 -16.61
CA LEU A 477 -7.26 1.32 -17.17
C LEU A 477 -6.32 0.51 -18.07
N ASP A 478 -5.56 1.16 -18.94
CA ASP A 478 -4.61 0.44 -19.81
C ASP A 478 -3.48 -0.22 -19.00
N TYR A 479 -2.97 0.48 -17.99
CA TYR A 479 -1.96 -0.07 -17.09
C TYR A 479 -2.48 -1.31 -16.33
N ALA A 480 -3.71 -1.26 -15.82
CA ALA A 480 -4.34 -2.37 -15.13
C ALA A 480 -4.53 -3.62 -16.03
N ARG A 481 -4.90 -3.42 -17.30
CA ARG A 481 -4.98 -4.51 -18.31
C ARG A 481 -3.61 -5.15 -18.54
N ARG A 482 -2.58 -4.34 -18.76
CA ARG A 482 -1.19 -4.79 -18.97
C ARG A 482 -0.64 -5.49 -17.73
N LEU A 483 -0.89 -4.95 -16.54
CA LEU A 483 -0.49 -5.58 -15.28
C LEU A 483 -1.16 -6.94 -15.10
N THR A 484 -2.46 -7.08 -15.43
CA THR A 484 -3.17 -8.36 -15.41
C THR A 484 -2.49 -9.40 -16.32
N ALA A 485 -2.09 -9.00 -17.53
CA ALA A 485 -1.37 -9.86 -18.46
C ALA A 485 0.04 -10.23 -17.95
N CYS A 486 0.75 -9.29 -17.31
CA CYS A 486 2.04 -9.57 -16.65
C CYS A 486 1.89 -10.60 -15.53
N VAL A 487 0.87 -10.46 -14.67
CA VAL A 487 0.57 -11.41 -13.59
C VAL A 487 0.36 -12.81 -14.18
N ALA A 488 -0.45 -12.94 -15.22
CA ALA A 488 -0.68 -14.23 -15.89
C ALA A 488 0.64 -14.85 -16.38
N GLN A 489 1.48 -14.06 -17.05
CA GLN A 489 2.76 -14.53 -17.59
C GLN A 489 3.74 -14.98 -16.50
N ILE A 490 3.82 -14.23 -15.39
CA ILE A 490 4.71 -14.52 -14.26
C ILE A 490 4.22 -15.74 -13.48
N VAL A 491 2.91 -15.90 -13.27
CA VAL A 491 2.32 -17.09 -12.65
C VAL A 491 2.63 -18.35 -13.47
N ALA A 492 2.54 -18.27 -14.79
CA ALA A 492 2.89 -19.39 -15.66
C ALA A 492 4.38 -19.76 -15.60
N ALA A 493 5.26 -18.79 -15.29
CA ALA A 493 6.70 -18.99 -15.23
C ALA A 493 7.19 -19.60 -13.91
N LEU A 494 6.34 -19.74 -12.87
CA LEU A 494 6.74 -20.38 -11.60
C LEU A 494 7.31 -21.78 -11.91
N PRO A 495 8.51 -22.14 -11.43
CA PRO A 495 9.09 -23.45 -11.69
C PRO A 495 8.21 -24.60 -11.18
N VAL A 496 8.23 -25.72 -11.91
CA VAL A 496 7.66 -26.98 -11.42
C VAL A 496 8.62 -27.51 -10.34
N ALA A 497 8.09 -27.95 -9.21
CA ALA A 497 8.92 -28.55 -8.17
C ALA A 497 9.67 -29.78 -8.76
N GLN A 498 10.99 -29.74 -8.64
CA GLN A 498 11.86 -30.88 -8.98
C GLN A 498 11.78 -31.94 -7.90
#